data_40941e6ca5fdf5f768533f2a8acaa515
#
_entry.id   40941e6ca5fdf5f768533f2a8acaa515
#
_cell.length_a   1.000
_cell.length_b   1.000
_cell.length_c   1.000
_cell.angle_alpha   90.00
_cell.angle_beta   90.00
_cell.angle_gamma   90.00
#
_symmetry.space_group_name_H-M   'P 1'
#
loop_
_entity.id
_entity.type
_entity.pdbx_description
1 polymer ?
#
loop_
_entity_poly.entity_id
_entity_poly.type
_entity_poly.pdbx_seq_one_letter_code
_entity_poly.pdbx_strand_id
1 'polypeptide(L)'
;MSYTQNNTYRGCFWQPVYQERGHYMTIRESLEQMEHASLSPYATLSENSVGRDDPEPQCDIRPVFQRDRDRIVHSKAFRRLKNKTQVFLEPKGDHYRTRLSHTLEVSQNARTIARALRMNESLVEAIALGHDLGHTPFGHAGESVLNRLCTDGFKHNEQSVRIVEKLEKDGKGLNLTWEVRDGILNHQTSTMPHTLEGKIVRFSDKIAYINHDIDDAIRGHILTEEDIPSDLRETLGYTSRERLNKLIHNIIMTSMDQNDIKMEPEIERAMRDLRQFMFVHVYTNPAAKGEESKAQELVERLFYFYMDHVEEIPEAFRRMLDEGEKRERVVCDYIAGMTDQYAIEKFKQYFVPMAWSVE
;
A
#
# COMPACT_ATOMS: atom_id res chain seq x y z
N MET A 1 8.76 66.79 11.46
CA MET A 1 7.67 65.91 10.95
C MET A 1 8.21 64.50 10.98
N SER A 2 7.82 63.79 12.03
CA SER A 2 8.28 62.40 12.31
C SER A 2 7.18 61.41 11.88
N TYR A 3 7.47 60.56 10.93
CA TYR A 3 6.61 59.42 10.57
C TYR A 3 6.97 58.22 11.45
N THR A 4 6.11 57.90 12.40
CA THR A 4 6.10 56.66 13.13
C THR A 4 5.29 55.62 12.34
N GLN A 5 5.94 54.64 11.71
CA GLN A 5 5.30 53.45 11.16
C GLN A 5 5.06 52.44 12.30
N ASN A 6 3.77 52.26 12.66
CA ASN A 6 3.33 51.15 13.50
C ASN A 6 3.27 49.86 12.65
N ASN A 7 4.27 48.99 12.80
CA ASN A 7 4.29 47.69 12.19
C ASN A 7 3.78 46.65 13.21
N THR A 8 2.47 46.40 13.20
CA THR A 8 1.82 45.35 14.00
C THR A 8 1.79 44.04 13.20
N TYR A 9 2.91 43.36 13.12
CA TYR A 9 2.90 41.91 12.84
C TYR A 9 2.49 41.18 14.12
N ARG A 10 1.22 40.83 14.23
CA ARG A 10 0.77 39.80 15.18
C ARG A 10 1.23 38.44 14.64
N GLY A 11 2.40 38.01 15.08
CA GLY A 11 2.83 36.63 14.95
C GLY A 11 1.81 35.74 15.69
N CYS A 12 1.25 34.77 15.00
CA CYS A 12 0.57 33.64 15.63
C CYS A 12 1.59 32.84 16.43
N PHE A 13 1.90 33.28 17.62
CA PHE A 13 2.56 32.43 18.61
C PHE A 13 1.51 31.44 19.11
N TRP A 14 1.74 30.17 18.89
CA TRP A 14 1.08 29.10 19.61
C TRP A 14 1.28 29.36 21.09
N GLN A 15 0.24 29.85 21.79
CA GLN A 15 0.21 29.83 23.24
C GLN A 15 -0.24 28.42 23.65
N PRO A 16 0.48 27.75 24.57
CA PRO A 16 0.01 26.48 25.11
C PRO A 16 -1.34 26.71 25.78
N VAL A 17 -2.37 25.99 25.28
CA VAL A 17 -3.73 26.07 25.80
C VAL A 17 -3.76 25.39 27.14
N TYR A 18 -3.94 26.23 28.15
CA TYR A 18 -4.45 26.12 29.51
C TYR A 18 -4.25 24.89 30.39
N GLN A 19 -3.88 25.29 31.59
CA GLN A 19 -3.65 24.57 32.81
C GLN A 19 -4.98 24.17 33.49
N GLU A 20 -5.24 22.87 33.62
CA GLU A 20 -5.94 22.35 34.79
C GLU A 20 -5.00 21.44 35.53
N ARG A 21 -4.67 21.82 36.78
CA ARG A 21 -3.89 21.07 37.77
C ARG A 21 -2.45 20.70 37.40
N GLY A 22 -1.63 21.66 36.94
CA GLY A 22 -0.18 21.47 36.89
C GLY A 22 0.37 20.53 35.81
N HIS A 23 -0.48 20.04 34.88
CA HIS A 23 -0.06 19.28 33.74
C HIS A 23 -0.21 20.14 32.47
N TYR A 24 0.90 20.33 31.73
CA TYR A 24 0.84 20.99 30.42
C TYR A 24 0.35 19.98 29.40
N MET A 25 -0.73 20.31 28.69
CA MET A 25 -1.23 19.53 27.56
C MET A 25 -0.14 19.39 26.49
N THR A 26 0.14 18.19 26.08
CA THR A 26 1.08 17.91 24.97
C THR A 26 0.46 18.28 23.64
N ILE A 27 1.30 18.43 22.60
CA ILE A 27 0.82 18.66 21.23
C ILE A 27 -0.05 17.49 20.78
N ARG A 28 0.33 16.26 21.10
CA ARG A 28 -0.46 15.05 20.83
C ARG A 28 -1.87 15.14 21.42
N GLU A 29 -1.99 15.47 22.69
CA GLU A 29 -3.29 15.58 23.36
C GLU A 29 -4.17 16.69 22.74
N SER A 30 -3.55 17.80 22.33
CA SER A 30 -4.26 18.85 21.60
C SER A 30 -4.79 18.37 20.25
N LEU A 31 -3.99 17.55 19.50
CA LEU A 31 -4.42 16.96 18.24
C LEU A 31 -5.54 15.93 18.43
N GLU A 32 -5.47 15.10 19.48
CA GLU A 32 -6.52 14.15 19.84
C GLU A 32 -7.83 14.85 20.23
N GLN A 33 -7.77 15.97 20.93
CA GLN A 33 -8.95 16.81 21.18
C GLN A 33 -9.53 17.39 19.88
N MET A 34 -8.69 17.78 18.91
CA MET A 34 -9.16 18.24 17.61
C MET A 34 -9.85 17.11 16.83
N GLU A 35 -9.38 15.86 16.94
CA GLU A 35 -10.06 14.69 16.37
C GLU A 35 -11.49 14.58 16.93
N HIS A 36 -11.67 14.66 18.24
CA HIS A 36 -12.99 14.65 18.88
C HIS A 36 -13.93 15.76 18.40
N ALA A 37 -13.40 16.95 18.17
CA ALA A 37 -14.19 18.10 17.79
C ALA A 37 -14.60 18.13 16.31
N SER A 38 -13.80 17.47 15.43
CA SER A 38 -13.93 17.62 13.99
C SER A 38 -14.29 16.33 13.22
N LEU A 39 -13.94 15.16 13.75
CA LEU A 39 -14.19 13.90 13.06
C LEU A 39 -15.64 13.44 13.21
N SER A 40 -16.05 12.56 12.32
CA SER A 40 -17.34 11.88 12.37
C SER A 40 -17.47 11.02 13.64
N PRO A 41 -18.67 10.85 14.21
CA PRO A 41 -18.88 9.94 15.34
C PRO A 41 -18.58 8.47 14.99
N TYR A 42 -18.42 8.14 13.71
CA TYR A 42 -18.06 6.82 13.21
C TYR A 42 -16.56 6.66 12.92
N ALA A 43 -15.77 7.73 13.04
CA ALA A 43 -14.34 7.69 12.81
C ALA A 43 -13.60 7.01 13.96
N THR A 44 -12.50 6.35 13.63
CA THR A 44 -11.58 5.77 14.61
C THR A 44 -10.69 6.88 15.18
N LEU A 45 -10.89 7.25 16.45
CA LEU A 45 -10.09 8.26 17.13
C LEU A 45 -8.75 7.66 17.57
N SER A 46 -7.68 8.46 17.48
CA SER A 46 -6.32 8.02 17.86
C SER A 46 -6.24 7.59 19.33
N GLU A 47 -6.93 8.28 20.23
CA GLU A 47 -6.95 7.95 21.66
C GLU A 47 -7.67 6.64 21.98
N ASN A 48 -8.61 6.21 21.10
CA ASN A 48 -9.39 4.98 21.24
C ASN A 48 -8.75 3.77 20.52
N SER A 49 -7.51 3.91 20.04
CA SER A 49 -6.80 2.80 19.39
C SER A 49 -6.69 1.59 20.34
N VAL A 50 -6.91 0.39 19.79
CA VAL A 50 -6.63 -0.89 20.50
C VAL A 50 -5.16 -0.96 20.93
N GLY A 51 -4.28 -0.26 20.22
CA GLY A 51 -2.87 -0.12 20.56
C GLY A 51 -1.96 -1.06 19.81
N ARG A 52 -0.80 -1.29 20.42
CA ARG A 52 0.34 -2.03 19.87
C ARG A 52 0.54 -3.33 20.66
N ASP A 53 1.13 -4.34 20.01
CA ASP A 53 1.45 -5.60 20.70
C ASP A 53 2.51 -5.37 21.77
N ASP A 54 3.56 -4.58 21.48
CA ASP A 54 4.57 -4.19 22.44
C ASP A 54 4.25 -2.80 23.00
N PRO A 55 3.89 -2.68 24.29
CA PRO A 55 3.62 -1.39 24.92
C PRO A 55 4.84 -0.46 24.85
N GLU A 56 4.60 0.80 24.52
CA GLU A 56 5.65 1.83 24.46
C GLU A 56 5.12 3.20 24.93
N PRO A 57 6.01 4.09 25.39
CA PRO A 57 5.61 5.44 25.78
C PRO A 57 4.95 6.20 24.62
N GLN A 58 3.91 6.96 24.93
CA GLN A 58 3.26 7.86 23.96
C GLN A 58 4.23 8.96 23.52
N CYS A 59 4.09 9.40 22.27
CA CYS A 59 4.80 10.56 21.79
C CYS A 59 4.10 11.84 22.30
N ASP A 60 4.87 12.85 22.65
CA ASP A 60 4.34 14.15 23.10
C ASP A 60 3.82 15.03 21.94
N ILE A 61 4.22 14.70 20.69
CA ILE A 61 3.90 15.50 19.49
C ILE A 61 2.86 14.81 18.61
N ARG A 62 2.97 13.47 18.36
CA ARG A 62 2.22 12.75 17.34
C ARG A 62 1.24 11.74 17.92
N PRO A 63 -0.05 11.77 17.50
CA PRO A 63 -0.99 10.68 17.73
C PRO A 63 -0.49 9.34 17.15
N VAL A 64 -1.08 8.24 17.59
CA VAL A 64 -0.58 6.88 17.31
C VAL A 64 -0.52 6.55 15.82
N PHE A 65 -1.53 6.94 15.03
CA PHE A 65 -1.58 6.64 13.61
C PHE A 65 -0.57 7.45 12.78
N GLN A 66 -0.24 8.69 13.20
CA GLN A 66 0.85 9.45 12.58
C GLN A 66 2.21 8.77 12.82
N ARG A 67 2.42 8.20 14.02
CA ARG A 67 3.64 7.43 14.31
C ARG A 67 3.74 6.19 13.42
N ASP A 68 2.62 5.51 13.16
CA ASP A 68 2.58 4.33 12.30
C ASP A 68 2.91 4.67 10.85
N ARG A 69 2.32 5.73 10.32
CA ARG A 69 2.67 6.27 9.01
C ARG A 69 4.17 6.53 8.90
N ASP A 70 4.75 7.23 9.86
CA ASP A 70 6.18 7.55 9.86
C ASP A 70 7.04 6.28 9.89
N ARG A 71 6.68 5.26 10.68
CA ARG A 71 7.38 3.97 10.74
C ARG A 71 7.34 3.24 9.39
N ILE A 72 6.19 3.26 8.71
CA ILE A 72 6.04 2.65 7.39
C ILE A 72 6.93 3.36 6.37
N VAL A 73 6.85 4.70 6.27
CA VAL A 73 7.62 5.50 5.32
C VAL A 73 9.13 5.30 5.50
N HIS A 74 9.60 5.15 6.73
CA HIS A 74 11.02 4.92 7.03
C HIS A 74 11.46 3.45 6.93
N SER A 75 10.58 2.51 6.63
CA SER A 75 10.92 1.09 6.46
C SER A 75 11.73 0.80 5.21
N LYS A 76 12.48 -0.30 5.21
CA LYS A 76 13.21 -0.79 4.03
C LYS A 76 12.23 -1.27 2.96
N ALA A 77 11.14 -1.91 3.36
CA ALA A 77 10.10 -2.42 2.46
C ALA A 77 9.44 -1.29 1.66
N PHE A 78 9.06 -0.18 2.31
CA PHE A 78 8.48 0.98 1.62
C PHE A 78 9.42 1.55 0.55
N ARG A 79 10.71 1.70 0.87
CA ARG A 79 11.69 2.19 -0.12
C ARG A 79 11.86 1.28 -1.33
N ARG A 80 11.63 -0.05 -1.17
CA ARG A 80 11.73 -1.03 -2.27
C ARG A 80 10.58 -0.93 -3.26
N LEU A 81 9.42 -0.37 -2.87
CA LEU A 81 8.26 -0.21 -3.75
C LEU A 81 8.58 0.61 -5.01
N LYS A 82 9.58 1.51 -4.96
CA LYS A 82 10.01 2.29 -6.12
C LYS A 82 10.56 1.44 -7.28
N ASN A 83 11.06 0.22 -6.99
CA ASN A 83 11.70 -0.69 -7.93
C ASN A 83 10.94 -2.03 -8.02
N LYS A 84 9.65 -2.02 -7.78
CA LYS A 84 8.73 -3.14 -8.01
C LYS A 84 7.69 -2.74 -9.04
N THR A 85 7.50 -3.59 -10.02
CA THR A 85 6.49 -3.41 -11.08
C THR A 85 5.08 -3.43 -10.51
N GLN A 86 4.19 -2.58 -11.08
CA GLN A 86 2.76 -2.61 -10.75
C GLN A 86 2.03 -3.64 -11.61
N VAL A 87 2.01 -3.48 -12.93
CA VAL A 87 1.25 -4.34 -13.87
C VAL A 87 2.14 -4.93 -14.96
N PHE A 88 2.85 -4.10 -15.71
CA PHE A 88 3.68 -4.54 -16.82
C PHE A 88 5.15 -4.66 -16.41
N LEU A 89 5.76 -5.81 -16.73
CA LEU A 89 7.15 -6.10 -16.39
C LEU A 89 8.11 -5.15 -17.13
N GLU A 90 8.81 -4.30 -16.38
CA GLU A 90 9.84 -3.35 -16.85
C GLU A 90 9.61 -2.81 -18.28
N PRO A 91 8.52 -2.08 -18.54
CA PRO A 91 8.38 -1.45 -19.84
C PRO A 91 9.51 -0.43 -19.99
N LYS A 92 10.13 -0.38 -21.18
CA LYS A 92 11.16 0.62 -21.48
C LYS A 92 10.57 2.02 -21.39
N GLY A 93 10.99 2.82 -20.41
CA GLY A 93 10.59 4.24 -20.26
C GLY A 93 10.25 4.63 -18.83
N ASP A 94 10.45 5.92 -18.51
CA ASP A 94 10.30 6.48 -17.17
C ASP A 94 8.84 6.81 -16.79
N HIS A 95 7.87 6.50 -17.65
CA HIS A 95 6.48 6.92 -17.51
C HIS A 95 5.54 5.85 -16.96
N TYR A 96 6.01 4.63 -16.76
CA TYR A 96 5.21 3.55 -16.19
C TYR A 96 5.16 3.62 -14.66
N ARG A 97 4.04 3.20 -14.10
CA ARG A 97 3.83 3.24 -12.66
C ARG A 97 4.60 2.13 -11.94
N THR A 98 5.28 2.52 -10.89
CA THR A 98 5.84 1.61 -9.89
C THR A 98 4.83 1.40 -8.75
N ARG A 99 5.05 0.38 -7.90
CA ARG A 99 4.22 0.20 -6.71
C ARG A 99 4.25 1.40 -5.77
N LEU A 100 5.35 2.13 -5.71
CA LEU A 100 5.41 3.36 -4.91
C LEU A 100 4.47 4.43 -5.43
N SER A 101 4.43 4.69 -6.75
CA SER A 101 3.52 5.67 -7.31
C SER A 101 2.05 5.25 -7.15
N HIS A 102 1.72 3.96 -7.36
CA HIS A 102 0.41 3.40 -7.05
C HIS A 102 0.02 3.62 -5.58
N THR A 103 0.89 3.25 -4.63
CA THR A 103 0.65 3.42 -3.20
C THR A 103 0.36 4.88 -2.82
N LEU A 104 1.07 5.84 -3.43
CA LEU A 104 0.84 7.27 -3.21
C LEU A 104 -0.51 7.73 -3.81
N GLU A 105 -0.90 7.24 -4.97
CA GLU A 105 -2.19 7.55 -5.60
C GLU A 105 -3.36 6.93 -4.80
N VAL A 106 -3.21 5.71 -4.29
CA VAL A 106 -4.18 5.11 -3.32
C VAL A 106 -4.31 5.99 -2.09
N SER A 107 -3.20 6.41 -1.50
CA SER A 107 -3.20 7.29 -0.33
C SER A 107 -3.89 8.63 -0.61
N GLN A 108 -3.61 9.24 -1.76
CA GLN A 108 -4.23 10.50 -2.17
C GLN A 108 -5.75 10.36 -2.32
N ASN A 109 -6.23 9.33 -3.01
CA ASN A 109 -7.66 9.05 -3.20
C ASN A 109 -8.34 8.78 -1.85
N ALA A 110 -7.75 7.93 -1.03
CA ALA A 110 -8.28 7.53 0.26
C ALA A 110 -8.38 8.73 1.23
N ARG A 111 -7.37 9.59 1.28
CA ARG A 111 -7.39 10.81 2.10
C ARG A 111 -8.42 11.83 1.62
N THR A 112 -8.65 11.92 0.30
CA THR A 112 -9.71 12.77 -0.24
C THR A 112 -11.08 12.31 0.25
N ILE A 113 -11.36 11.02 0.21
CA ILE A 113 -12.61 10.43 0.71
C ILE A 113 -12.71 10.61 2.23
N ALA A 114 -11.65 10.28 2.97
CA ALA A 114 -11.62 10.37 4.43
C ALA A 114 -11.90 11.80 4.91
N ARG A 115 -11.26 12.79 4.30
CA ARG A 115 -11.47 14.21 4.64
C ARG A 115 -12.92 14.65 4.39
N ALA A 116 -13.51 14.27 3.25
CA ALA A 116 -14.89 14.61 2.91
C ALA A 116 -15.91 13.97 3.89
N LEU A 117 -15.64 12.75 4.35
CA LEU A 117 -16.47 12.01 5.31
C LEU A 117 -16.10 12.28 6.78
N ARG A 118 -15.11 13.15 7.04
CA ARG A 118 -14.57 13.45 8.38
C ARG A 118 -14.10 12.19 9.12
N MET A 119 -13.46 11.25 8.40
CA MET A 119 -12.79 10.08 8.96
C MET A 119 -11.35 10.40 9.35
N ASN A 120 -10.68 9.52 10.09
CA ASN A 120 -9.30 9.73 10.53
C ASN A 120 -8.32 9.61 9.36
N GLU A 121 -7.92 10.75 8.81
CA GLU A 121 -7.01 10.87 7.67
C GLU A 121 -5.64 10.24 7.95
N SER A 122 -5.15 10.30 9.20
CA SER A 122 -3.86 9.73 9.58
C SER A 122 -3.89 8.19 9.57
N LEU A 123 -5.00 7.59 10.00
CA LEU A 123 -5.20 6.13 9.94
C LEU A 123 -5.30 5.66 8.49
N VAL A 124 -6.10 6.34 7.67
CA VAL A 124 -6.23 6.06 6.24
C VAL A 124 -4.87 6.11 5.54
N GLU A 125 -4.07 7.16 5.79
CA GLU A 125 -2.74 7.31 5.20
C GLU A 125 -1.80 6.19 5.62
N ALA A 126 -1.78 5.82 6.90
CA ALA A 126 -0.93 4.74 7.39
C ALA A 126 -1.28 3.38 6.74
N ILE A 127 -2.58 3.04 6.66
CA ILE A 127 -3.03 1.81 6.00
C ILE A 127 -2.65 1.83 4.52
N ALA A 128 -2.95 2.94 3.80
CA ALA A 128 -2.67 3.05 2.38
C ALA A 128 -1.19 2.92 2.05
N LEU A 129 -0.30 3.52 2.86
CA LEU A 129 1.15 3.41 2.65
C LEU A 129 1.70 2.01 3.00
N GLY A 130 0.98 1.25 3.81
CA GLY A 130 1.40 -0.08 4.26
C GLY A 130 0.83 -1.26 3.46
N HIS A 131 -0.24 -1.07 2.69
CA HIS A 131 -1.02 -2.19 2.14
C HIS A 131 -0.23 -3.11 1.19
N ASP A 132 0.68 -2.54 0.39
CA ASP A 132 1.40 -3.21 -0.70
C ASP A 132 2.85 -3.61 -0.36
N LEU A 133 3.30 -3.45 0.90
CA LEU A 133 4.68 -3.74 1.31
C LEU A 133 5.12 -5.18 1.02
N GLY A 134 4.17 -6.12 1.06
CA GLY A 134 4.41 -7.55 0.93
C GLY A 134 4.43 -8.08 -0.50
N HIS A 135 4.22 -7.25 -1.51
CA HIS A 135 4.28 -7.72 -2.89
C HIS A 135 5.66 -8.27 -3.26
N THR A 136 5.62 -9.34 -4.05
CA THR A 136 6.81 -10.01 -4.59
C THR A 136 7.43 -9.21 -5.74
N PRO A 137 8.67 -9.50 -6.15
CA PRO A 137 9.15 -9.07 -7.45
C PRO A 137 8.20 -9.58 -8.55
N PHE A 138 8.04 -8.80 -9.60
CA PHE A 138 7.13 -9.08 -10.73
C PHE A 138 5.64 -9.19 -10.35
N GLY A 139 5.22 -8.56 -9.26
CA GLY A 139 3.83 -8.45 -8.85
C GLY A 139 3.12 -9.79 -8.72
N HIS A 140 1.97 -9.94 -9.38
CA HIS A 140 1.15 -11.16 -9.30
C HIS A 140 1.82 -12.40 -9.91
N ALA A 141 2.74 -12.24 -10.87
CA ALA A 141 3.49 -13.35 -11.43
C ALA A 141 4.34 -14.05 -10.36
N GLY A 142 5.13 -13.27 -9.61
CA GLY A 142 5.93 -13.78 -8.50
C GLY A 142 5.06 -14.31 -7.35
N GLU A 143 3.96 -13.61 -7.01
CA GLU A 143 3.03 -14.06 -5.97
C GLU A 143 2.43 -15.44 -6.28
N SER A 144 1.99 -15.66 -7.53
CA SER A 144 1.41 -16.96 -7.94
C SER A 144 2.41 -18.12 -7.79
N VAL A 145 3.68 -17.87 -8.07
CA VAL A 145 4.74 -18.87 -7.91
C VAL A 145 4.99 -19.16 -6.44
N LEU A 146 5.19 -18.13 -5.61
CA LEU A 146 5.41 -18.33 -4.18
C LEU A 146 4.21 -18.99 -3.50
N ASN A 147 2.98 -18.64 -3.90
CA ASN A 147 1.77 -19.26 -3.38
C ASN A 147 1.69 -20.77 -3.71
N ARG A 148 2.19 -21.20 -4.86
CA ARG A 148 2.24 -22.59 -5.27
C ARG A 148 3.34 -23.38 -4.56
N LEU A 149 4.50 -22.74 -4.31
CA LEU A 149 5.69 -23.39 -3.78
C LEU A 149 5.76 -23.41 -2.25
N CYS A 150 5.12 -22.44 -1.58
CA CYS A 150 5.05 -22.40 -0.13
C CYS A 150 3.91 -23.30 0.36
N THR A 151 4.20 -24.27 1.23
CA THR A 151 3.20 -25.23 1.74
C THR A 151 2.02 -24.55 2.42
N ASP A 152 2.26 -23.47 3.14
CA ASP A 152 1.23 -22.68 3.83
C ASP A 152 0.57 -21.62 2.90
N GLY A 153 0.94 -21.59 1.61
CA GLY A 153 0.54 -20.57 0.65
C GLY A 153 1.28 -19.25 0.85
N PHE A 154 1.01 -18.31 -0.06
CA PHE A 154 1.57 -16.96 -0.01
C PHE A 154 0.57 -15.95 -0.55
N LYS A 155 0.32 -14.88 0.19
CA LYS A 155 -0.49 -13.74 -0.24
C LYS A 155 0.19 -12.44 0.18
N HIS A 156 0.22 -11.45 -0.70
CA HIS A 156 0.93 -10.19 -0.46
C HIS A 156 0.38 -9.41 0.74
N ASN A 157 -0.93 -9.45 1.02
CA ASN A 157 -1.52 -8.78 2.18
C ASN A 157 -1.06 -9.42 3.50
N GLU A 158 -1.02 -10.76 3.58
CA GLU A 158 -0.48 -11.49 4.73
C GLU A 158 1.02 -11.23 4.87
N GLN A 159 1.74 -11.17 3.76
CA GLN A 159 3.16 -10.81 3.73
C GLN A 159 3.40 -9.37 4.14
N SER A 160 2.50 -8.41 3.79
CA SER A 160 2.60 -7.02 4.26
C SER A 160 2.54 -6.93 5.78
N VAL A 161 1.61 -7.67 6.40
CA VAL A 161 1.52 -7.75 7.87
C VAL A 161 2.78 -8.40 8.45
N ARG A 162 3.25 -9.52 7.88
CA ARG A 162 4.46 -10.20 8.34
C ARG A 162 5.71 -9.29 8.26
N ILE A 163 5.82 -8.45 7.23
CA ILE A 163 6.90 -7.46 7.12
C ILE A 163 6.86 -6.50 8.30
N VAL A 164 5.70 -5.93 8.60
CA VAL A 164 5.57 -4.91 9.67
C VAL A 164 5.61 -5.50 11.07
N GLU A 165 5.30 -6.78 11.24
CA GLU A 165 5.36 -7.47 12.53
C GLU A 165 6.71 -8.15 12.81
N LYS A 166 7.37 -8.70 11.79
CA LYS A 166 8.57 -9.55 11.98
C LYS A 166 9.80 -9.13 11.18
N LEU A 167 9.67 -8.76 9.88
CA LEU A 167 10.84 -8.72 9.01
C LEU A 167 11.59 -7.38 9.05
N GLU A 168 10.94 -6.28 9.38
CA GLU A 168 11.60 -4.99 9.53
C GLU A 168 12.40 -4.89 10.83
N LYS A 169 13.34 -3.94 10.88
CA LYS A 169 14.18 -3.67 12.06
C LYS A 169 14.88 -4.92 12.61
N ASP A 170 15.43 -5.72 11.71
CA ASP A 170 16.24 -6.90 12.04
C ASP A 170 15.49 -7.92 12.93
N GLY A 171 14.24 -8.20 12.58
CA GLY A 171 13.38 -9.18 13.26
C GLY A 171 12.42 -8.62 14.31
N LYS A 172 12.48 -7.31 14.59
CA LYS A 172 11.65 -6.67 15.65
C LYS A 172 10.32 -6.12 15.16
N GLY A 173 10.14 -6.02 13.84
CA GLY A 173 8.98 -5.39 13.25
C GLY A 173 8.87 -3.88 13.48
N LEU A 174 7.78 -3.30 13.03
CA LEU A 174 7.49 -1.87 13.18
C LEU A 174 6.65 -1.55 14.42
N ASN A 175 6.07 -2.55 15.06
CA ASN A 175 5.15 -2.40 16.20
C ASN A 175 4.04 -1.38 15.90
N LEU A 176 3.26 -1.66 14.82
CA LEU A 176 2.13 -0.83 14.41
C LEU A 176 0.90 -1.11 15.26
N THR A 177 -0.04 -0.16 15.31
CA THR A 177 -1.34 -0.35 15.94
C THR A 177 -2.15 -1.44 15.24
N TRP A 178 -3.07 -2.03 15.99
CA TRP A 178 -3.94 -3.08 15.48
C TRP A 178 -4.77 -2.62 14.27
N GLU A 179 -5.31 -1.40 14.29
CA GLU A 179 -6.15 -0.84 13.23
C GLU A 179 -5.39 -0.71 11.90
N VAL A 180 -4.12 -0.32 11.96
CA VAL A 180 -3.27 -0.23 10.75
C VAL A 180 -2.98 -1.63 10.22
N ARG A 181 -2.67 -2.61 11.07
CA ARG A 181 -2.42 -4.00 10.66
C ARG A 181 -3.69 -4.66 10.10
N ASP A 182 -4.85 -4.44 10.74
CA ASP A 182 -6.14 -4.91 10.23
C ASP A 182 -6.46 -4.34 8.84
N GLY A 183 -6.27 -3.04 8.67
CA GLY A 183 -6.48 -2.39 7.37
C GLY A 183 -5.54 -2.91 6.28
N ILE A 184 -4.25 -3.13 6.60
CA ILE A 184 -3.27 -3.74 5.70
C ILE A 184 -3.68 -5.17 5.33
N LEU A 185 -4.06 -5.99 6.31
CA LEU A 185 -4.45 -7.39 6.08
C LEU A 185 -5.69 -7.51 5.21
N ASN A 186 -6.69 -6.65 5.43
CA ASN A 186 -8.03 -6.79 4.90
C ASN A 186 -8.37 -5.86 3.72
N HIS A 187 -7.35 -5.24 3.07
CA HIS A 187 -7.60 -4.36 1.91
C HIS A 187 -8.10 -5.11 0.67
N GLN A 188 -7.87 -6.42 0.58
CA GLN A 188 -8.26 -7.25 -0.55
C GLN A 188 -9.79 -7.39 -0.70
N THR A 189 -10.22 -7.85 -1.90
CA THR A 189 -11.65 -8.04 -2.20
C THR A 189 -12.30 -9.14 -1.37
N SER A 190 -11.56 -10.18 -0.98
CA SER A 190 -12.05 -11.37 -0.26
C SER A 190 -12.27 -11.14 1.23
N THR A 191 -11.74 -10.06 1.78
CA THR A 191 -11.80 -9.73 3.21
C THR A 191 -12.39 -8.34 3.44
N MET A 192 -12.70 -8.00 4.70
CA MET A 192 -13.29 -6.71 5.05
C MET A 192 -12.59 -6.15 6.29
N PRO A 193 -12.02 -4.92 6.21
CA PRO A 193 -11.46 -4.24 7.36
C PRO A 193 -12.53 -3.93 8.42
N HIS A 194 -12.13 -3.91 9.68
CA HIS A 194 -13.04 -3.57 10.79
C HIS A 194 -13.35 -2.07 10.85
N THR A 195 -12.36 -1.22 10.54
CA THR A 195 -12.53 0.23 10.56
C THR A 195 -13.10 0.77 9.25
N LEU A 196 -13.83 1.89 9.31
CA LEU A 196 -14.31 2.57 8.11
C LEU A 196 -13.14 3.14 7.29
N GLU A 197 -12.08 3.57 7.96
CA GLU A 197 -10.84 4.01 7.35
C GLU A 197 -10.19 2.90 6.50
N GLY A 198 -10.15 1.68 7.00
CA GLY A 198 -9.69 0.51 6.24
C GLY A 198 -10.58 0.23 5.02
N LYS A 199 -11.91 0.37 5.15
CA LYS A 199 -12.84 0.23 4.02
C LYS A 199 -12.61 1.31 2.95
N ILE A 200 -12.30 2.54 3.35
CA ILE A 200 -11.94 3.62 2.42
C ILE A 200 -10.70 3.24 1.62
N VAL A 201 -9.66 2.74 2.27
CA VAL A 201 -8.43 2.30 1.58
C VAL A 201 -8.73 1.16 0.60
N ARG A 202 -9.52 0.18 1.01
CA ARG A 202 -9.93 -0.94 0.16
C ARG A 202 -10.67 -0.51 -1.11
N PHE A 203 -11.52 0.52 -1.05
CA PHE A 203 -12.15 1.10 -2.25
C PHE A 203 -11.15 1.91 -3.07
N SER A 204 -10.31 2.70 -2.42
CA SER A 204 -9.32 3.56 -3.08
C SER A 204 -8.29 2.77 -3.86
N ASP A 205 -7.83 1.64 -3.33
CA ASP A 205 -6.95 0.70 -4.03
C ASP A 205 -7.62 0.19 -5.32
N LYS A 206 -8.88 -0.28 -5.24
CA LYS A 206 -9.63 -0.75 -6.43
C LYS A 206 -9.81 0.33 -7.49
N ILE A 207 -10.12 1.56 -7.07
CA ILE A 207 -10.27 2.69 -7.97
C ILE A 207 -8.93 3.03 -8.64
N ALA A 208 -7.87 3.06 -7.86
CA ALA A 208 -6.54 3.38 -8.34
C ALA A 208 -6.08 2.35 -9.37
N TYR A 209 -6.06 1.05 -9.03
CA TYR A 209 -5.52 0.06 -9.93
C TYR A 209 -6.29 -0.04 -11.25
N ILE A 210 -7.64 0.02 -11.25
CA ILE A 210 -8.42 -0.03 -12.51
C ILE A 210 -8.07 1.15 -13.42
N ASN A 211 -7.99 2.36 -12.88
CA ASN A 211 -7.64 3.54 -13.68
C ASN A 211 -6.20 3.50 -14.19
N HIS A 212 -5.26 3.02 -13.36
CA HIS A 212 -3.86 2.90 -13.72
C HIS A 212 -3.64 1.85 -14.81
N ASP A 213 -4.29 0.70 -14.67
CA ASP A 213 -4.14 -0.41 -15.60
C ASP A 213 -4.70 -0.05 -16.98
N ILE A 214 -5.80 0.75 -17.03
CA ILE A 214 -6.33 1.29 -18.28
C ILE A 214 -5.33 2.27 -18.91
N ASP A 215 -4.82 3.25 -18.15
CA ASP A 215 -3.85 4.22 -18.64
C ASP A 215 -2.57 3.53 -19.18
N ASP A 216 -2.07 2.54 -18.45
CA ASP A 216 -0.86 1.82 -18.84
C ASP A 216 -1.11 0.90 -20.04
N ALA A 217 -2.31 0.29 -20.15
CA ALA A 217 -2.71 -0.50 -21.31
C ALA A 217 -2.87 0.36 -22.58
N ILE A 218 -3.43 1.56 -22.47
CA ILE A 218 -3.53 2.53 -23.58
C ILE A 218 -2.12 2.97 -24.00
N ARG A 219 -1.25 3.30 -23.05
CA ARG A 219 0.15 3.67 -23.30
C ARG A 219 0.93 2.55 -23.98
N GLY A 220 0.67 1.31 -23.58
CA GLY A 220 1.23 0.08 -24.17
C GLY A 220 0.60 -0.32 -25.51
N HIS A 221 -0.34 0.46 -26.05
CA HIS A 221 -1.08 0.16 -27.27
C HIS A 221 -1.80 -1.20 -27.25
N ILE A 222 -2.22 -1.64 -26.05
CA ILE A 222 -2.99 -2.87 -25.85
C ILE A 222 -4.48 -2.61 -26.08
N LEU A 223 -4.96 -1.43 -25.67
CA LEU A 223 -6.34 -0.97 -25.88
C LEU A 223 -6.39 0.55 -26.07
N THR A 224 -7.57 1.04 -26.48
CA THR A 224 -7.92 2.47 -26.54
C THR A 224 -9.11 2.73 -25.60
N GLU A 225 -9.42 4.00 -25.30
CA GLU A 225 -10.62 4.32 -24.49
C GLU A 225 -11.91 3.86 -25.20
N GLU A 226 -11.93 3.82 -26.55
CA GLU A 226 -13.05 3.38 -27.37
C GLU A 226 -13.33 1.87 -27.28
N ASP A 227 -12.33 1.08 -26.92
CA ASP A 227 -12.48 -0.37 -26.73
C ASP A 227 -13.27 -0.71 -25.45
N ILE A 228 -13.31 0.21 -24.50
CA ILE A 228 -14.12 0.04 -23.27
C ILE A 228 -15.60 0.11 -23.66
N PRO A 229 -16.44 -0.87 -23.24
CA PRO A 229 -17.87 -0.90 -23.56
C PRO A 229 -18.58 0.43 -23.28
N SER A 230 -19.43 0.87 -24.24
CA SER A 230 -20.06 2.19 -24.20
C SER A 230 -20.93 2.42 -22.95
N ASP A 231 -21.64 1.40 -22.49
CA ASP A 231 -22.46 1.43 -21.28
C ASP A 231 -21.61 1.65 -20.02
N LEU A 232 -20.41 1.07 -19.96
CA LEU A 232 -19.46 1.31 -18.87
C LEU A 232 -18.90 2.74 -18.92
N ARG A 233 -18.59 3.27 -20.12
CA ARG A 233 -18.13 4.66 -20.28
C ARG A 233 -19.21 5.68 -19.91
N GLU A 234 -20.45 5.44 -20.30
CA GLU A 234 -21.60 6.28 -19.92
C GLU A 234 -21.80 6.28 -18.40
N THR A 235 -21.69 5.10 -17.78
CA THR A 235 -21.88 4.93 -16.34
C THR A 235 -20.72 5.47 -15.52
N LEU A 236 -19.46 5.24 -15.95
CA LEU A 236 -18.27 5.52 -15.13
C LEU A 236 -17.50 6.77 -15.57
N GLY A 237 -17.65 7.21 -16.82
CA GLY A 237 -16.91 8.33 -17.43
C GLY A 237 -16.10 7.90 -18.64
N TYR A 238 -15.91 8.84 -19.57
CA TYR A 238 -15.25 8.63 -20.88
C TYR A 238 -13.73 8.79 -20.83
N THR A 239 -13.23 9.32 -19.74
CA THR A 239 -11.78 9.53 -19.51
C THR A 239 -11.39 9.02 -18.11
N SER A 240 -10.12 8.69 -17.94
CA SER A 240 -9.56 8.31 -16.63
C SER A 240 -9.88 9.36 -15.54
N ARG A 241 -9.80 10.64 -15.89
CA ARG A 241 -10.13 11.75 -14.98
C ARG A 241 -11.61 11.75 -14.56
N GLU A 242 -12.52 11.61 -15.53
CA GLU A 242 -13.96 11.58 -15.25
C GLU A 242 -14.33 10.35 -14.42
N ARG A 243 -13.77 9.21 -14.77
CA ARG A 243 -13.96 7.93 -14.07
C ARG A 243 -13.53 8.02 -12.61
N LEU A 244 -12.31 8.54 -12.37
CA LEU A 244 -11.79 8.73 -11.03
C LEU A 244 -12.69 9.67 -10.20
N ASN A 245 -13.05 10.84 -10.75
CA ASN A 245 -13.92 11.78 -10.07
C ASN A 245 -15.28 11.18 -9.74
N LYS A 246 -15.91 10.47 -10.67
CA LYS A 246 -17.23 9.86 -10.50
C LYS A 246 -17.22 8.81 -9.41
N LEU A 247 -16.21 7.95 -9.37
CA LEU A 247 -16.08 6.89 -8.38
C LEU A 247 -15.85 7.47 -6.97
N ILE A 248 -14.92 8.43 -6.82
CA ILE A 248 -14.66 9.09 -5.53
C ILE A 248 -15.90 9.84 -5.05
N HIS A 249 -16.53 10.63 -5.92
CA HIS A 249 -17.74 11.37 -5.58
C HIS A 249 -18.88 10.45 -5.16
N ASN A 250 -19.08 9.33 -5.86
CA ASN A 250 -20.13 8.36 -5.53
C ASN A 250 -19.92 7.74 -4.15
N ILE A 251 -18.69 7.33 -3.81
CA ILE A 251 -18.39 6.82 -2.44
C ILE A 251 -18.73 7.88 -1.40
N ILE A 252 -18.29 9.12 -1.59
CA ILE A 252 -18.52 10.21 -0.63
C ILE A 252 -20.01 10.42 -0.42
N MET A 253 -20.76 10.61 -1.51
CA MET A 253 -22.20 10.93 -1.43
C MET A 253 -23.03 9.78 -0.85
N THR A 254 -22.67 8.54 -1.17
CA THR A 254 -23.39 7.34 -0.70
C THR A 254 -23.07 6.98 0.75
N SER A 255 -21.88 7.39 1.24
CA SER A 255 -21.40 7.08 2.60
C SER A 255 -21.56 8.24 3.59
N MET A 256 -21.96 9.43 3.13
CA MET A 256 -22.07 10.61 3.98
C MET A 256 -23.05 10.37 5.13
N ASP A 257 -22.61 10.66 6.36
CA ASP A 257 -23.37 10.46 7.60
C ASP A 257 -23.87 9.00 7.84
N GLN A 258 -23.22 8.02 7.19
CA GLN A 258 -23.51 6.59 7.38
C GLN A 258 -22.42 5.91 8.21
N ASN A 259 -22.80 4.89 8.97
CA ASN A 259 -21.86 3.97 9.62
C ASN A 259 -21.41 2.86 8.66
N ASP A 260 -21.13 3.22 7.42
CA ASP A 260 -20.59 2.30 6.42
C ASP A 260 -19.96 3.09 5.25
N ILE A 261 -19.03 2.45 4.54
CA ILE A 261 -18.43 2.96 3.30
C ILE A 261 -18.89 2.08 2.15
N LYS A 262 -19.58 2.70 1.18
CA LYS A 262 -20.21 1.97 0.06
C LYS A 262 -20.31 2.80 -1.21
N MET A 263 -20.54 2.14 -2.31
CA MET A 263 -20.94 2.72 -3.58
C MET A 263 -22.43 2.44 -3.86
N GLU A 264 -23.04 3.23 -4.73
CA GLU A 264 -24.34 2.86 -5.30
C GLU A 264 -24.22 1.53 -6.06
N PRO A 265 -25.23 0.65 -5.98
CA PRO A 265 -25.18 -0.69 -6.58
C PRO A 265 -24.92 -0.69 -8.10
N GLU A 266 -25.38 0.32 -8.82
CA GLU A 266 -25.15 0.49 -10.25
C GLU A 266 -23.67 0.78 -10.55
N ILE A 267 -23.07 1.73 -9.84
CA ILE A 267 -21.66 2.12 -9.98
C ILE A 267 -20.74 0.97 -9.57
N GLU A 268 -21.05 0.29 -8.46
CA GLU A 268 -20.29 -0.87 -8.02
C GLU A 268 -20.32 -2.02 -9.04
N ARG A 269 -21.48 -2.25 -9.67
CA ARG A 269 -21.62 -3.23 -10.74
C ARG A 269 -20.79 -2.85 -11.95
N ALA A 270 -20.93 -1.63 -12.44
CA ALA A 270 -20.17 -1.12 -13.57
C ALA A 270 -18.65 -1.20 -13.33
N MET A 271 -18.18 -0.88 -12.12
CA MET A 271 -16.76 -1.01 -11.76
C MET A 271 -16.30 -2.49 -11.77
N ARG A 272 -17.13 -3.41 -11.32
CA ARG A 272 -16.83 -4.86 -11.37
C ARG A 272 -16.79 -5.38 -12.82
N ASP A 273 -17.72 -4.92 -13.66
CA ASP A 273 -17.80 -5.31 -15.06
C ASP A 273 -16.60 -4.72 -15.84
N LEU A 274 -16.18 -3.49 -15.55
CA LEU A 274 -14.97 -2.89 -16.09
C LEU A 274 -13.72 -3.69 -15.70
N ARG A 275 -13.62 -4.14 -14.44
CA ARG A 275 -12.54 -5.03 -13.99
C ARG A 275 -12.53 -6.35 -14.75
N GLN A 276 -13.71 -6.94 -14.99
CA GLN A 276 -13.82 -8.17 -15.78
C GLN A 276 -13.39 -7.94 -17.23
N PHE A 277 -13.77 -6.81 -17.81
CA PHE A 277 -13.30 -6.40 -19.14
C PHE A 277 -11.76 -6.32 -19.19
N MET A 278 -11.14 -5.64 -18.22
CA MET A 278 -9.68 -5.55 -18.13
C MET A 278 -9.02 -6.92 -17.96
N PHE A 279 -9.65 -7.81 -17.19
CA PHE A 279 -9.12 -9.17 -17.02
C PHE A 279 -9.05 -9.90 -18.36
N VAL A 280 -10.10 -9.83 -19.16
CA VAL A 280 -10.17 -10.54 -20.46
C VAL A 280 -9.26 -9.90 -21.52
N HIS A 281 -9.21 -8.57 -21.58
CA HIS A 281 -8.59 -7.88 -22.74
C HIS A 281 -7.14 -7.44 -22.47
N VAL A 282 -6.77 -7.23 -21.20
CA VAL A 282 -5.44 -6.74 -20.82
C VAL A 282 -4.60 -7.83 -20.16
N TYR A 283 -5.08 -8.40 -19.04
CA TYR A 283 -4.26 -9.33 -18.25
C TYR A 283 -4.08 -10.71 -18.87
N THR A 284 -4.94 -11.11 -19.82
CA THR A 284 -4.78 -12.35 -20.58
C THR A 284 -4.13 -12.15 -21.96
N ASN A 285 -3.68 -10.93 -22.26
CA ASN A 285 -3.05 -10.63 -23.55
C ASN A 285 -1.75 -11.44 -23.73
N PRO A 286 -1.55 -12.16 -24.86
CA PRO A 286 -0.36 -12.98 -25.08
C PRO A 286 0.96 -12.21 -25.03
N ALA A 287 0.97 -10.93 -25.42
CA ALA A 287 2.18 -10.09 -25.35
C ALA A 287 2.64 -9.84 -23.89
N ALA A 288 1.68 -9.61 -22.97
CA ALA A 288 1.97 -9.49 -21.56
C ALA A 288 2.37 -10.84 -20.91
N LYS A 289 1.71 -11.93 -21.30
CA LYS A 289 1.95 -13.28 -20.75
C LYS A 289 3.31 -13.89 -21.09
N GLY A 290 3.91 -13.53 -22.22
CA GLY A 290 5.21 -14.06 -22.61
C GLY A 290 6.31 -13.66 -21.62
N GLU A 291 6.33 -12.43 -21.17
CA GLU A 291 7.29 -11.95 -20.17
C GLU A 291 6.94 -12.42 -18.75
N GLU A 292 5.64 -12.50 -18.44
CA GLU A 292 5.16 -13.04 -17.16
C GLU A 292 5.63 -14.48 -16.91
N SER A 293 5.57 -15.35 -17.94
CA SER A 293 6.07 -16.74 -17.82
C SER A 293 7.56 -16.80 -17.52
N LYS A 294 8.36 -15.90 -18.11
CA LYS A 294 9.80 -15.83 -17.82
C LYS A 294 10.06 -15.38 -16.38
N ALA A 295 9.28 -14.39 -15.90
CA ALA A 295 9.38 -13.92 -14.53
C ALA A 295 8.99 -15.02 -13.52
N GLN A 296 7.96 -15.80 -13.83
CA GLN A 296 7.55 -16.95 -13.03
C GLN A 296 8.66 -18.01 -12.98
N GLU A 297 9.27 -18.38 -14.10
CA GLU A 297 10.39 -19.33 -14.15
C GLU A 297 11.58 -18.80 -13.35
N LEU A 298 11.88 -17.51 -13.44
CA LEU A 298 12.96 -16.88 -12.69
C LEU A 298 12.75 -17.01 -11.18
N VAL A 299 11.55 -16.68 -10.69
CA VAL A 299 11.21 -16.77 -9.26
C VAL A 299 11.24 -18.22 -8.79
N GLU A 300 10.73 -19.17 -9.58
CA GLU A 300 10.72 -20.59 -9.26
C GLU A 300 12.16 -21.16 -9.14
N ARG A 301 13.03 -20.81 -10.08
CA ARG A 301 14.44 -21.23 -10.02
C ARG A 301 15.18 -20.64 -8.83
N LEU A 302 14.95 -19.36 -8.51
CA LEU A 302 15.52 -18.75 -7.31
C LEU A 302 15.01 -19.42 -6.03
N PHE A 303 13.72 -19.80 -5.98
CA PHE A 303 13.16 -20.49 -4.83
C PHE A 303 13.89 -21.83 -4.58
N TYR A 304 13.99 -22.70 -5.58
CA TYR A 304 14.69 -23.98 -5.42
C TYR A 304 16.17 -23.79 -5.12
N PHE A 305 16.82 -22.83 -5.76
CA PHE A 305 18.23 -22.52 -5.45
C PHE A 305 18.42 -22.19 -3.97
N TYR A 306 17.60 -21.30 -3.40
CA TYR A 306 17.71 -20.92 -1.99
C TYR A 306 17.22 -22.01 -1.03
N MET A 307 16.35 -22.91 -1.48
CA MET A 307 16.02 -24.12 -0.72
C MET A 307 17.21 -25.04 -0.55
N ASP A 308 18.06 -25.15 -1.59
CA ASP A 308 19.25 -26.00 -1.58
C ASP A 308 20.49 -25.30 -0.99
N HIS A 309 20.57 -23.96 -1.14
CA HIS A 309 21.70 -23.12 -0.75
C HIS A 309 21.25 -22.04 0.27
N VAL A 310 20.83 -22.47 1.44
CA VAL A 310 20.32 -21.54 2.48
C VAL A 310 21.41 -20.60 3.00
N GLU A 311 22.68 -20.98 2.89
CA GLU A 311 23.85 -20.16 3.23
C GLU A 311 23.96 -18.87 2.39
N GLU A 312 23.38 -18.86 1.18
CA GLU A 312 23.33 -17.69 0.30
C GLU A 312 22.26 -16.65 0.72
N ILE A 313 21.36 -17.01 1.63
CA ILE A 313 20.37 -16.09 2.20
C ILE A 313 21.05 -15.23 3.26
N PRO A 314 20.76 -13.91 3.31
CA PRO A 314 21.34 -13.02 4.32
C PRO A 314 21.08 -13.49 5.75
N GLU A 315 22.07 -13.30 6.64
CA GLU A 315 22.04 -13.75 8.03
C GLU A 315 20.78 -13.36 8.79
N ALA A 316 20.25 -12.15 8.53
CA ALA A 316 19.03 -11.66 9.19
C ALA A 316 17.82 -12.60 8.95
N PHE A 317 17.72 -13.23 7.77
CA PHE A 317 16.70 -14.21 7.48
C PHE A 317 17.07 -15.61 8.00
N ARG A 318 18.36 -15.99 7.94
CA ARG A 318 18.80 -17.30 8.43
C ARG A 318 18.56 -17.49 9.94
N ARG A 319 18.67 -16.42 10.74
CA ARG A 319 18.35 -16.47 12.19
C ARG A 319 16.93 -16.97 12.44
N MET A 320 15.99 -16.71 11.53
CA MET A 320 14.62 -17.18 11.68
C MET A 320 14.51 -18.72 11.60
N LEU A 321 15.46 -19.39 10.92
CA LEU A 321 15.56 -20.86 10.93
C LEU A 321 16.00 -21.36 12.31
N ASP A 322 16.93 -20.65 12.97
CA ASP A 322 17.38 -20.98 14.32
C ASP A 322 16.25 -20.78 15.35
N GLU A 323 15.30 -19.88 15.05
CA GLU A 323 14.09 -19.62 15.82
C GLU A 323 12.94 -20.62 15.51
N GLY A 324 13.17 -21.56 14.58
CA GLY A 324 12.22 -22.64 14.24
C GLY A 324 11.27 -22.33 13.08
N GLU A 325 11.47 -21.23 12.33
CA GLU A 325 10.69 -20.97 11.11
C GLU A 325 10.99 -22.02 10.04
N LYS A 326 9.97 -22.40 9.25
CA LYS A 326 10.12 -23.32 8.13
C LYS A 326 11.05 -22.72 7.07
N ARG A 327 11.95 -23.53 6.52
CA ARG A 327 12.88 -23.09 5.47
C ARG A 327 12.16 -22.48 4.27
N GLU A 328 11.10 -23.11 3.79
CA GLU A 328 10.26 -22.58 2.71
C GLU A 328 9.76 -21.16 2.98
N ARG A 329 9.31 -20.91 4.22
CA ARG A 329 8.80 -19.60 4.61
C ARG A 329 9.90 -18.54 4.61
N VAL A 330 11.08 -18.87 5.12
CA VAL A 330 12.24 -17.99 5.12
C VAL A 330 12.70 -17.66 3.69
N VAL A 331 12.70 -18.65 2.80
CA VAL A 331 12.99 -18.47 1.37
C VAL A 331 11.94 -17.55 0.72
N CYS A 332 10.65 -17.78 0.99
CA CYS A 332 9.57 -16.92 0.52
C CYS A 332 9.73 -15.47 1.01
N ASP A 333 10.04 -15.26 2.29
CA ASP A 333 10.26 -13.93 2.86
C ASP A 333 11.42 -13.21 2.18
N TYR A 334 12.52 -13.90 1.94
CA TYR A 334 13.68 -13.33 1.28
C TYR A 334 13.38 -12.94 -0.18
N ILE A 335 12.79 -13.85 -0.97
CA ILE A 335 12.43 -13.58 -2.37
C ILE A 335 11.37 -12.48 -2.45
N ALA A 336 10.33 -12.53 -1.63
CA ALA A 336 9.29 -11.48 -1.60
C ALA A 336 9.87 -10.09 -1.28
N GLY A 337 10.93 -10.03 -0.47
CA GLY A 337 11.66 -8.80 -0.17
C GLY A 337 12.52 -8.25 -1.31
N MET A 338 12.72 -8.97 -2.41
CA MET A 338 13.51 -8.50 -3.55
C MET A 338 12.76 -7.45 -4.37
N THR A 339 13.51 -6.57 -5.03
CA THR A 339 13.01 -5.79 -6.16
C THR A 339 13.15 -6.60 -7.45
N ASP A 340 12.45 -6.21 -8.51
CA ASP A 340 12.50 -6.91 -9.80
C ASP A 340 13.94 -6.97 -10.32
N GLN A 341 14.62 -5.83 -10.30
CA GLN A 341 16.02 -5.75 -10.74
C GLN A 341 16.96 -6.63 -9.91
N TYR A 342 16.77 -6.63 -8.57
CA TYR A 342 17.60 -7.46 -7.69
C TYR A 342 17.37 -8.98 -7.93
N ALA A 343 16.12 -9.38 -8.18
CA ALA A 343 15.81 -10.76 -8.54
C ALA A 343 16.46 -11.16 -9.88
N ILE A 344 16.43 -10.27 -10.89
CA ILE A 344 17.11 -10.50 -12.18
C ILE A 344 18.65 -10.61 -11.98
N GLU A 345 19.23 -9.74 -11.17
CA GLU A 345 20.68 -9.78 -10.87
C GLU A 345 21.08 -11.09 -10.19
N LYS A 346 20.28 -11.54 -9.20
CA LYS A 346 20.52 -12.83 -8.53
C LYS A 346 20.35 -14.00 -9.48
N PHE A 347 19.34 -13.97 -10.34
CA PHE A 347 19.19 -14.99 -11.37
C PHE A 347 20.39 -15.05 -12.32
N LYS A 348 20.86 -13.91 -12.81
CA LYS A 348 22.06 -13.83 -13.66
C LYS A 348 23.29 -14.39 -12.93
N GLN A 349 23.46 -14.02 -11.66
CA GLN A 349 24.59 -14.46 -10.84
C GLN A 349 24.68 -15.99 -10.74
N TYR A 350 23.53 -16.66 -10.56
CA TYR A 350 23.52 -18.10 -10.28
C TYR A 350 23.27 -18.99 -11.50
N PHE A 351 22.60 -18.48 -12.54
CA PHE A 351 22.14 -19.30 -13.66
C PHE A 351 22.70 -18.91 -15.02
N VAL A 352 23.39 -17.77 -15.12
CA VAL A 352 23.98 -17.32 -16.38
C VAL A 352 25.51 -17.38 -16.26
N PRO A 353 26.22 -18.16 -17.11
CA PRO A 353 27.68 -18.19 -17.12
C PRO A 353 28.25 -16.77 -17.36
N MET A 354 29.18 -16.36 -16.52
CA MET A 354 29.93 -15.10 -16.73
C MET A 354 31.19 -15.37 -17.55
N ALA A 355 31.57 -14.41 -18.38
CA ALA A 355 32.84 -14.47 -19.09
C ALA A 355 33.99 -14.52 -18.05
N TRP A 356 34.92 -15.48 -18.26
CA TRP A 356 36.12 -15.54 -17.44
C TRP A 356 37.00 -14.30 -17.70
N SER A 357 37.17 -13.45 -16.69
CA SER A 357 38.10 -12.33 -16.72
C SER A 357 39.26 -12.65 -15.77
N VAL A 358 40.47 -12.60 -16.26
CA VAL A 358 41.67 -12.52 -15.42
C VAL A 358 41.95 -11.05 -15.22
N GLU A 359 41.78 -10.54 -13.99
CA GLU A 359 42.33 -9.26 -13.58
C GLU A 359 43.84 -9.43 -13.27
#